data_fc43a8e2406f8963686519db3a147eb9
#
_entry.id   fc43a8e2406f8963686519db3a147eb9
#
_cell.length_a   1.000
_cell.length_b   1.000
_cell.length_c   1.000
_cell.angle_alpha   90.00
_cell.angle_beta   90.00
_cell.angle_gamma   90.00
#
_symmetry.space_group_name_H-M   'P 1'
#
loop_
_entity.id
_entity.type
_entity.pdbx_description
1 polymer ?
#
loop_
_entity_poly.entity_id
_entity_poly.type
_entity_poly.pdbx_seq_one_letter_code
_entity_poly.pdbx_strand_id
1 'polypeptide(L)' 'DYRVVRKGIDNARRYQISYWDGAIIAAAERLGAKVLYSEDLSHGQTYGSVRVENPFLPA' A
#
# COMPACT_ATOMS: atom_id res chain seq x y z
N ASP A 1 -5.63 2.02 -14.15
CA ASP A 1 -5.47 3.14 -15.06
C ASP A 1 -4.03 3.67 -14.98
N TYR A 2 -3.65 4.52 -15.90
CA TYR A 2 -2.28 5.00 -16.02
C TYR A 2 -1.76 5.68 -14.74
N ARG A 3 -2.60 6.45 -14.08
CA ARG A 3 -2.20 7.14 -12.86
C ARG A 3 -1.91 6.18 -11.71
N VAL A 4 -2.67 5.11 -11.62
CA VAL A 4 -2.44 4.06 -10.61
C VAL A 4 -1.14 3.32 -10.92
N VAL A 5 -0.88 3.01 -12.19
CA VAL A 5 0.37 2.36 -12.60
C VAL A 5 1.57 3.23 -12.23
N ARG A 6 1.53 4.51 -12.57
CA ARG A 6 2.61 5.42 -12.26
C ARG A 6 2.82 5.58 -10.76
N LYS A 7 1.73 5.71 -10.01
CA LYS A 7 1.81 5.81 -8.55
C LYS A 7 2.35 4.53 -7.93
N GLY A 8 2.03 3.38 -8.52
CA GLY A 8 2.59 2.10 -8.07
C GLY A 8 4.10 2.07 -8.21
N ILE A 9 4.63 2.57 -9.33
CA ILE A 9 6.08 2.65 -9.54
C ILE A 9 6.72 3.60 -8.53
N ASP A 10 6.12 4.76 -8.30
CA ASP A 10 6.62 5.74 -7.34
C ASP A 10 6.64 5.17 -5.93
N ASN A 11 5.57 4.49 -5.53
CA ASN A 11 5.48 3.84 -4.22
C ASN A 11 6.54 2.75 -4.06
N ALA A 12 6.75 1.94 -5.09
CA ALA A 12 7.75 0.87 -5.04
C ALA A 12 9.14 1.43 -4.79
N ARG A 13 9.48 2.53 -5.44
CA ARG A 13 10.77 3.19 -5.24
C ARG A 13 10.88 3.85 -3.88
N ARG A 14 9.84 4.57 -3.49
CA ARG A 14 9.85 5.37 -2.26
C ARG A 14 9.94 4.50 -1.02
N TYR A 15 9.20 3.40 -1.01
CA TYR A 15 9.11 2.53 0.17
C TYR A 15 9.93 1.26 0.06
N GLN A 16 10.63 1.09 -1.06
CA GLN A 16 11.46 -0.10 -1.31
C GLN A 16 10.65 -1.40 -1.20
N ILE A 17 9.46 -1.38 -1.79
CA ILE A 17 8.54 -2.52 -1.85
C ILE A 17 8.39 -2.95 -3.31
N SER A 18 7.76 -4.10 -3.53
CA SER A 18 7.52 -4.56 -4.90
C SER A 18 6.58 -3.59 -5.63
N TYR A 19 6.68 -3.57 -6.95
CA TYR A 19 5.74 -2.80 -7.77
C TYR A 19 4.30 -3.21 -7.47
N TRP A 20 4.07 -4.52 -7.31
CA TRP A 20 2.72 -5.04 -7.05
C TRP A 20 2.14 -4.46 -5.76
N ASP A 21 2.92 -4.45 -4.69
CA ASP A 21 2.50 -3.85 -3.44
C ASP A 21 2.29 -2.34 -3.57
N GLY A 22 3.17 -1.68 -4.31
CA GLY A 22 3.03 -0.25 -4.60
C GLY A 22 1.75 0.06 -5.35
N ALA A 23 1.38 -0.79 -6.30
CA ALA A 23 0.14 -0.63 -7.08
C ALA A 23 -1.11 -0.83 -6.19
N ILE A 24 -1.05 -1.80 -5.29
CA ILE A 24 -2.16 -2.04 -4.35
C ILE A 24 -2.37 -0.83 -3.45
N ILE A 25 -1.29 -0.26 -2.93
CA ILE A 25 -1.36 0.95 -2.10
C ILE A 25 -1.95 2.12 -2.91
N ALA A 26 -1.49 2.29 -4.14
CA ALA A 26 -2.00 3.36 -5.01
C ALA A 26 -3.50 3.20 -5.28
N ALA A 27 -3.94 1.98 -5.53
CA ALA A 27 -5.37 1.71 -5.74
C ALA A 27 -6.18 2.00 -4.47
N ALA A 28 -5.66 1.62 -3.31
CA ALA A 28 -6.32 1.90 -2.04
C ALA A 28 -6.47 3.40 -1.79
N GLU A 29 -5.41 4.16 -2.05
CA GLU A 29 -5.46 5.62 -1.93
C GLU A 29 -6.49 6.23 -2.87
N ARG A 30 -6.52 5.77 -4.10
CA ARG A 30 -7.45 6.27 -5.11
C ARG A 30 -8.90 6.02 -4.71
N LEU A 31 -9.17 4.89 -4.06
CA LEU A 31 -10.50 4.53 -3.59
C LEU A 31 -10.86 5.21 -2.25
N GLY A 32 -9.93 5.94 -1.67
CA GLY A 32 -10.14 6.60 -0.39
C GLY A 32 -10.07 5.68 0.80
N ALA A 33 -9.52 4.47 0.62
CA ALA A 33 -9.34 3.54 1.73
C ALA A 33 -8.28 4.07 2.69
N LYS A 34 -8.52 3.92 3.98
CA LYS A 34 -7.59 4.37 5.01
C LYS A 34 -6.78 3.23 5.60
N VAL A 35 -7.25 2.02 5.43
CA VAL A 35 -6.60 0.81 5.96
C VAL A 35 -6.55 -0.22 4.85
N LEU A 36 -5.41 -0.90 4.75
CA LEU A 36 -5.20 -2.01 3.84
C LEU A 36 -4.74 -3.21 4.66
N TYR A 37 -5.44 -4.33 4.51
CA TYR A 37 -5.04 -5.57 5.18
C TYR A 37 -4.08 -6.33 4.29
N SER A 38 -2.90 -6.63 4.79
CA SER A 38 -1.87 -7.33 4.04
C SER A 38 -0.95 -8.12 4.96
N GLU A 39 -0.57 -9.32 4.53
CA GLU A 39 0.43 -10.12 5.23
C GLU A 39 1.84 -9.74 4.82
N ASP A 40 2.01 -9.17 3.63
CA ASP A 40 3.32 -8.96 3.00
C ASP A 40 3.95 -7.63 3.33
N LEU A 41 3.15 -6.64 3.68
CA LEU A 41 3.64 -5.31 4.03
C LEU A 41 3.78 -5.19 5.55
N SER A 42 4.59 -4.22 5.98
CA SER A 42 4.87 -4.02 7.40
C SER A 42 3.63 -3.61 8.17
N HIS A 43 3.28 -4.40 9.18
CA HIS A 43 2.15 -4.11 10.05
C HIS A 43 2.35 -2.76 10.76
N GLY A 44 1.31 -1.94 10.74
CA GLY A 44 1.33 -0.62 11.38
C GLY A 44 2.01 0.46 10.57
N GLN A 45 2.63 0.11 9.45
CA GLN A 45 3.29 1.09 8.58
C GLN A 45 2.24 1.88 7.82
N THR A 46 2.47 3.19 7.69
CA THR A 46 1.63 4.05 6.87
C THR A 46 2.33 4.34 5.56
N TYR A 47 1.62 4.14 4.46
CA TYR A 47 2.09 4.42 3.11
C TYR A 47 1.19 5.50 2.51
N GLY A 48 1.67 6.74 2.49
CA GLY A 48 0.83 7.86 2.09
C GLY A 48 -0.34 8.02 3.06
N SER A 49 -1.56 7.93 2.56
CA SER A 49 -2.77 8.03 3.38
C SER A 49 -3.31 6.67 3.86
N VAL A 50 -2.60 5.58 3.54
CA VAL A 50 -3.09 4.23 3.83
C VAL A 50 -2.23 3.59 4.91
N ARG A 51 -2.87 3.11 5.96
CA ARG A 51 -2.19 2.32 7.00
C ARG A 51 -2.38 0.84 6.73
N VAL A 52 -1.30 0.08 6.85
CA VAL A 52 -1.34 -1.37 6.65
C VAL A 52 -1.54 -2.07 7.99
N GLU A 53 -2.42 -3.05 8.00
CA GLU A 53 -2.62 -3.94 9.13
C GLU A 53 -2.55 -5.39 8.67
N ASN A 54 -1.83 -6.21 9.41
CA ASN A 54 -1.79 -7.64 9.17
C ASN A 54 -2.89 -8.28 10.01
N PRO A 55 -3.92 -8.88 9.38
CA PRO A 55 -5.07 -9.43 10.11
C PRO A 55 -4.73 -10.66 10.95
N PHE A 56 -3.56 -11.25 10.74
CA PHE A 56 -3.12 -12.44 11.46
C PHE A 56 -2.26 -12.13 12.68
N LEU A 57 -1.90 -10.86 12.88
CA LEU A 57 -1.14 -10.46 14.06
C LEU A 57 -2.09 -10.00 15.17
N PRO A 58 -1.71 -10.17 16.45
CA PRO A 58 -2.48 -9.62 17.56
C PRO A 58 -2.58 -8.09 17.45
N ALA A 59 -3.69 -7.55 17.90
CA ALA A 59 -3.90 -6.12 17.90
C ALA A 59 -2.89 -5.41 18.81
#